data_b0017a9cf9875abc06aed5dc8d6f2a9f
#
_entry.id   b0017a9cf9875abc06aed5dc8d6f2a9f
#
_cell.length_a   1.000
_cell.length_b   1.000
_cell.length_c   1.000
_cell.angle_alpha   90.00
_cell.angle_beta   90.00
_cell.angle_gamma   90.00
#
_symmetry.space_group_name_H-M   'P 1'
#
loop_
_entity.id
_entity.type
_entity.pdbx_description
1 polymer ?
#
loop_
_entity_poly.entity_id
_entity_poly.type
_entity_poly.pdbx_seq_one_letter_code
_entity_poly.pdbx_strand_id
1 'polypeptide(L)'
;MKYSIYSPIDGEVLSLSSVPDEAFSSGMLGEGFAVKPSGETVCAPAGGVIGTVSENGHAYSIASDIGDLLVHIGVDTVHLEGVFEPMVKPGQKVAAGQPLCRADFKKIRAAGLCESVILLITEKIVPGEVKIQKGIVRGGKDIALRIEK
;
A
#
# COMPACT_ATOMS: atom_id res chain seq x y z
N MET A 1 -1.64 23.33 4.98
CA MET A 1 -2.27 22.41 4.02
C MET A 1 -2.25 21.00 4.56
N LYS A 2 -3.25 20.24 4.22
CA LYS A 2 -3.37 18.85 4.65
C LYS A 2 -3.51 17.94 3.45
N TYR A 3 -2.79 16.84 3.47
CA TYR A 3 -2.89 15.79 2.46
C TYR A 3 -3.26 14.48 3.15
N SER A 4 -4.01 13.65 2.47
CA SER A 4 -4.52 12.41 3.05
C SER A 4 -4.25 11.23 2.13
N ILE A 5 -3.90 10.10 2.74
CA ILE A 5 -3.78 8.81 2.06
C ILE A 5 -4.77 7.86 2.71
N TYR A 6 -5.59 7.23 1.89
CA TYR A 6 -6.55 6.23 2.35
C TYR A 6 -5.87 4.88 2.56
N SER A 7 -6.48 4.04 3.40
CA SER A 7 -6.02 2.66 3.51
C SER A 7 -6.18 1.95 2.17
N PRO A 8 -5.18 1.18 1.73
CA PRO A 8 -5.28 0.43 0.48
C PRO A 8 -6.16 -0.82 0.58
N ILE A 9 -6.57 -1.22 1.77
CA ILE A 9 -7.37 -2.44 1.97
C ILE A 9 -8.11 -2.37 3.30
N ASP A 10 -9.22 -3.11 3.40
CA ASP A 10 -9.89 -3.32 4.68
C ASP A 10 -8.95 -4.05 5.63
N GLY A 11 -8.85 -3.59 6.85
CA GLY A 11 -8.01 -4.25 7.85
C GLY A 11 -7.65 -3.34 9.00
N GLU A 12 -6.52 -3.63 9.62
CA GLU A 12 -6.00 -2.88 10.75
C GLU A 12 -4.69 -2.18 10.38
N VAL A 13 -4.66 -0.86 10.54
CA VAL A 13 -3.46 -0.06 10.29
C VAL A 13 -2.50 -0.22 11.46
N LEU A 14 -1.28 -0.60 11.14
CA LEU A 14 -0.19 -0.84 12.08
C LEU A 14 1.01 0.02 11.71
N SER A 15 1.89 0.22 12.67
CA SER A 15 3.16 0.88 12.42
C SER A 15 4.00 0.08 11.42
N LEU A 16 4.75 0.78 10.59
CA LEU A 16 5.69 0.16 9.65
C LEU A 16 6.74 -0.70 10.37
N SER A 17 7.06 -0.36 11.62
CA SER A 17 7.99 -1.14 12.45
C SER A 17 7.50 -2.57 12.75
N SER A 18 6.22 -2.85 12.54
CA SER A 18 5.65 -4.20 12.74
C SER A 18 5.98 -5.16 11.59
N VAL A 19 6.48 -4.66 10.47
CA VAL A 19 6.78 -5.47 9.30
C VAL A 19 8.09 -6.23 9.51
N PRO A 20 8.10 -7.57 9.32
CA PRO A 20 9.30 -8.38 9.56
C PRO A 20 10.30 -8.32 8.41
N ASP A 21 10.65 -7.12 7.98
CA ASP A 21 11.62 -6.85 6.92
C ASP A 21 12.26 -5.51 7.23
N GLU A 22 13.56 -5.50 7.48
CA GLU A 22 14.28 -4.30 7.90
C GLU A 22 14.23 -3.17 6.87
N ALA A 23 14.20 -3.51 5.58
CA ALA A 23 14.11 -2.50 4.53
C ALA A 23 12.83 -1.67 4.66
N PHE A 24 11.73 -2.28 5.09
CA PHE A 24 10.47 -1.58 5.35
C PHE A 24 10.42 -1.00 6.76
N SER A 25 10.73 -1.81 7.77
CA SER A 25 10.54 -1.43 9.18
C SER A 25 11.46 -0.32 9.64
N SER A 26 12.64 -0.18 9.05
CA SER A 26 13.59 0.88 9.38
C SER A 26 13.22 2.24 8.80
N GLY A 27 12.29 2.27 7.82
CA GLY A 27 11.94 3.50 7.11
C GLY A 27 12.91 3.91 6.02
N MET A 28 13.92 3.07 5.70
CA MET A 28 14.94 3.42 4.70
C MET A 28 14.37 3.57 3.29
N LEU A 29 13.26 2.88 2.98
CA LEU A 29 12.60 2.97 1.67
C LEU A 29 11.56 4.08 1.61
N GLY A 30 11.20 4.67 2.75
CA GLY A 30 10.22 5.73 2.85
C GLY A 30 9.37 5.61 4.10
N GLU A 31 8.61 6.66 4.38
CA GLU A 31 7.64 6.66 5.47
C GLU A 31 6.34 6.03 5.00
N GLY A 32 5.60 5.42 5.90
CA GLY A 32 4.33 4.82 5.58
C GLY A 32 3.77 3.99 6.72
N PHE A 33 2.98 3.00 6.35
CA PHE A 33 2.31 2.14 7.32
C PHE A 33 2.09 0.75 6.72
N ALA A 34 1.68 -0.17 7.57
CA ALA A 34 1.26 -1.50 7.15
C ALA A 34 -0.21 -1.71 7.50
N VAL A 35 -0.91 -2.53 6.75
CA VAL A 35 -2.28 -2.93 7.06
C VAL A 35 -2.32 -4.45 7.14
N LYS A 36 -2.79 -4.96 8.29
CA LYS A 36 -3.11 -6.39 8.41
C LYS A 36 -4.46 -6.59 7.72
N PRO A 37 -4.50 -7.27 6.56
CA PRO A 37 -5.70 -7.30 5.74
C PRO A 37 -6.81 -8.17 6.33
N SER A 38 -8.04 -7.72 6.15
CA SER A 38 -9.25 -8.52 6.39
C SER A 38 -10.09 -8.68 5.13
N GLY A 39 -9.75 -7.97 4.05
CA GLY A 39 -10.38 -8.08 2.74
C GLY A 39 -9.45 -8.69 1.71
N GLU A 40 -9.89 -8.70 0.45
CA GLU A 40 -9.15 -9.29 -0.66
C GLU A 40 -8.80 -8.28 -1.75
N THR A 41 -9.48 -7.14 -1.79
CA THR A 41 -9.28 -6.11 -2.82
C THR A 41 -8.35 -5.03 -2.31
N VAL A 42 -7.24 -4.83 -3.03
CA VAL A 42 -6.29 -3.76 -2.75
C VAL A 42 -6.64 -2.57 -3.64
N CYS A 43 -6.79 -1.40 -3.03
CA CYS A 43 -7.24 -0.18 -3.69
C CYS A 43 -6.14 0.87 -3.75
N ALA A 44 -6.28 1.81 -4.70
CA ALA A 44 -5.38 2.96 -4.76
C ALA A 44 -5.55 3.83 -3.51
N PRO A 45 -4.46 4.10 -2.76
CA PRO A 45 -4.52 4.91 -1.55
C PRO A 45 -4.66 6.40 -1.83
N ALA A 46 -4.40 6.81 -3.05
CA ALA A 46 -4.55 8.19 -3.53
C ALA A 46 -4.73 8.17 -5.04
N GLY A 47 -5.29 9.24 -5.59
CA GLY A 47 -5.39 9.40 -7.03
C GLY A 47 -4.03 9.68 -7.66
N GLY A 48 -3.84 9.24 -8.89
CA GLY A 48 -2.60 9.45 -9.61
C GLY A 48 -2.50 8.59 -10.86
N VAL A 49 -1.28 8.35 -11.30
CA VAL A 49 -0.98 7.55 -12.48
C VAL A 49 -0.12 6.35 -12.08
N ILE A 50 -0.52 5.17 -12.52
CA ILE A 50 0.25 3.94 -12.27
C ILE A 50 1.58 4.04 -13.01
N GLY A 51 2.67 3.94 -12.26
CA GLY A 51 4.03 3.95 -12.82
C GLY A 51 4.48 2.56 -13.21
N THR A 52 4.51 1.65 -12.24
CA THR A 52 4.93 0.27 -12.45
C THR A 52 3.94 -0.70 -11.83
N VAL A 53 3.84 -1.87 -12.44
CA VAL A 53 3.15 -3.04 -11.90
C VAL A 53 4.15 -4.17 -11.96
N SER A 54 4.44 -4.80 -10.82
CA SER A 54 5.38 -5.93 -10.80
C SER A 54 4.86 -7.11 -11.61
N GLU A 55 5.78 -7.94 -12.09
CA GLU A 55 5.45 -9.04 -13.00
C GLU A 55 4.36 -9.97 -12.44
N ASN A 56 4.47 -10.34 -11.16
CA ASN A 56 3.46 -11.20 -10.52
C ASN A 56 2.29 -10.42 -9.89
N GLY A 57 2.31 -9.10 -9.91
CA GLY A 57 1.22 -8.28 -9.39
C GLY A 57 1.27 -7.98 -7.90
N HIS A 58 2.41 -8.21 -7.21
CA HIS A 58 2.49 -7.96 -5.77
C HIS A 58 2.81 -6.51 -5.40
N ALA A 59 3.28 -5.69 -6.35
CA ALA A 59 3.70 -4.32 -6.06
C ALA A 59 3.27 -3.35 -7.16
N TYR A 60 2.86 -2.14 -6.74
CA TYR A 60 2.34 -1.08 -7.61
C TYR A 60 2.93 0.24 -7.19
N SER A 61 3.46 1.02 -8.15
CA SER A 61 3.84 2.40 -7.89
C SER A 61 2.82 3.36 -8.48
N ILE A 62 2.58 4.47 -7.76
CA ILE A 62 1.61 5.48 -8.16
C ILE A 62 2.28 6.84 -8.05
N ALA A 63 2.29 7.60 -9.16
CA ALA A 63 2.70 9.00 -9.13
C ALA A 63 1.49 9.84 -8.76
N SER A 64 1.51 10.42 -7.56
CA SER A 64 0.41 11.20 -7.00
C SER A 64 0.83 12.65 -6.74
N ASP A 65 -0.15 13.49 -6.35
CA ASP A 65 0.12 14.86 -5.96
C ASP A 65 0.96 14.98 -4.68
N ILE A 66 1.02 13.92 -3.90
CA ILE A 66 1.80 13.87 -2.65
C ILE A 66 3.25 13.45 -2.95
N GLY A 67 3.45 12.73 -4.02
CA GLY A 67 4.71 12.15 -4.43
C GLY A 67 4.53 10.72 -4.91
N ASP A 68 5.63 9.99 -5.00
CA ASP A 68 5.59 8.60 -5.45
C ASP A 68 5.21 7.69 -4.28
N LEU A 69 4.20 6.87 -4.51
CA LEU A 69 3.68 5.90 -3.55
C LEU A 69 3.99 4.49 -4.03
N LEU A 70 4.29 3.61 -3.09
CA LEU A 70 4.43 2.18 -3.33
C LEU A 70 3.40 1.41 -2.52
N VAL A 71 2.61 0.59 -3.19
CA VAL A 71 1.72 -0.39 -2.55
C VAL A 71 2.35 -1.76 -2.75
N HIS A 72 2.78 -2.38 -1.65
CA HIS A 72 3.49 -3.66 -1.68
C HIS A 72 2.70 -4.70 -0.89
N ILE A 73 2.27 -5.76 -1.56
CA ILE A 73 1.38 -6.76 -0.97
C ILE A 73 2.20 -7.91 -0.42
N GLY A 74 2.26 -8.01 0.90
CA GLY A 74 3.03 -9.02 1.61
C GLY A 74 4.53 -8.76 1.63
N VAL A 75 5.25 -9.61 2.34
CA VAL A 75 6.72 -9.58 2.42
C VAL A 75 7.26 -10.86 1.78
N ASP A 76 8.27 -10.71 0.92
CA ASP A 76 8.89 -11.81 0.18
C ASP A 76 7.92 -12.53 -0.76
N THR A 77 6.92 -11.82 -1.26
CA THR A 77 5.86 -12.38 -2.13
C THR A 77 6.19 -12.30 -3.62
N VAL A 78 7.36 -11.79 -3.99
CA VAL A 78 7.76 -11.55 -5.39
C VAL A 78 7.77 -12.82 -6.25
N HIS A 79 7.95 -13.99 -5.64
CA HIS A 79 8.02 -15.25 -6.36
C HIS A 79 6.71 -16.05 -6.35
N LEU A 80 5.67 -15.54 -5.68
CA LEU A 80 4.38 -16.23 -5.63
C LEU A 80 3.65 -16.07 -6.97
N GLU A 81 3.10 -17.18 -7.47
CA GLU A 81 2.30 -17.19 -8.70
C GLU A 81 0.86 -17.56 -8.39
N GLY A 82 -0.08 -17.00 -9.17
CA GLY A 82 -1.50 -17.32 -9.02
C GLY A 82 -2.13 -16.73 -7.76
N VAL A 83 -1.48 -15.78 -7.12
CA VAL A 83 -1.93 -15.15 -5.87
C VAL A 83 -2.51 -13.76 -6.14
N PHE A 84 -1.96 -13.05 -7.11
CA PHE A 84 -2.32 -11.66 -7.40
C PHE A 84 -2.99 -11.54 -8.77
N GLU A 85 -4.08 -10.79 -8.81
CA GLU A 85 -4.80 -10.49 -10.04
C GLU A 85 -4.80 -8.98 -10.26
N PRO A 86 -3.83 -8.45 -11.05
CA PRO A 86 -3.78 -7.03 -11.34
C PRO A 86 -5.01 -6.55 -12.11
N MET A 87 -5.50 -5.38 -11.74
CA MET A 87 -6.67 -4.76 -12.35
C MET A 87 -6.33 -3.43 -13.03
N VAL A 88 -5.04 -3.07 -13.04
CA VAL A 88 -4.54 -1.84 -13.64
C VAL A 88 -3.27 -2.11 -14.43
N LYS A 89 -2.89 -1.14 -15.27
CA LYS A 89 -1.70 -1.21 -16.12
C LYS A 89 -0.85 0.04 -15.93
N PRO A 90 0.46 -0.02 -16.19
CA PRO A 90 1.31 1.17 -16.21
C PRO A 90 0.73 2.25 -17.14
N GLY A 91 0.77 3.49 -16.69
CA GLY A 91 0.23 4.64 -17.43
C GLY A 91 -1.25 4.91 -17.19
N GLN A 92 -1.97 4.01 -16.54
CA GLN A 92 -3.39 4.19 -16.26
C GLN A 92 -3.61 5.20 -15.14
N LYS A 93 -4.58 6.11 -15.34
CA LYS A 93 -5.06 7.00 -14.29
C LYS A 93 -5.97 6.25 -13.33
N VAL A 94 -5.77 6.46 -12.04
CA VAL A 94 -6.62 5.88 -10.99
C VAL A 94 -7.09 6.97 -10.05
N ALA A 95 -8.30 6.77 -9.51
CA ALA A 95 -8.82 7.58 -8.42
C ALA A 95 -8.54 6.88 -7.08
N ALA A 96 -8.51 7.64 -5.99
CA ALA A 96 -8.43 7.05 -4.66
C ALA A 96 -9.58 6.05 -4.47
N GLY A 97 -9.29 4.86 -3.96
CA GLY A 97 -10.28 3.81 -3.75
C GLY A 97 -10.52 2.90 -4.95
N GLN A 98 -9.98 3.23 -6.11
CA GLN A 98 -10.11 2.38 -7.28
C GLN A 98 -9.34 1.07 -7.07
N PRO A 99 -9.92 -0.11 -7.40
CA PRO A 99 -9.22 -1.38 -7.24
C PRO A 99 -7.95 -1.46 -8.09
N LEU A 100 -6.86 -1.88 -7.46
CA LEU A 100 -5.58 -2.15 -8.11
C LEU A 100 -5.39 -3.63 -8.36
N CYS A 101 -5.85 -4.47 -7.44
CA CYS A 101 -5.51 -5.88 -7.42
C CYS A 101 -6.45 -6.65 -6.50
N ARG A 102 -6.74 -7.90 -6.86
CA ARG A 102 -7.27 -8.88 -5.91
C ARG A 102 -6.14 -9.81 -5.51
N ALA A 103 -6.02 -10.07 -4.23
CA ALA A 103 -4.98 -10.94 -3.70
C ALA A 103 -5.58 -12.07 -2.87
N ASP A 104 -5.03 -13.26 -3.02
CA ASP A 104 -5.41 -14.42 -2.21
C ASP A 104 -4.50 -14.50 -0.99
N PHE A 105 -4.90 -13.82 0.08
CA PHE A 105 -4.12 -13.76 1.31
C PHE A 105 -3.98 -15.10 2.02
N LYS A 106 -4.92 -16.02 1.79
CA LYS A 106 -4.82 -17.38 2.34
C LYS A 106 -3.59 -18.10 1.79
N LYS A 107 -3.30 -17.91 0.50
CA LYS A 107 -2.11 -18.49 -0.13
C LYS A 107 -0.83 -17.87 0.40
N ILE A 108 -0.82 -16.58 0.69
CA ILE A 108 0.33 -15.90 1.29
C ILE A 108 0.61 -16.49 2.68
N ARG A 109 -0.42 -16.63 3.50
CA ARG A 109 -0.30 -17.24 4.84
C ARG A 109 0.14 -18.70 4.76
N ALA A 110 -0.43 -19.46 3.82
CA ALA A 110 -0.08 -20.87 3.63
C ALA A 110 1.39 -21.05 3.23
N ALA A 111 1.96 -20.06 2.56
CA ALA A 111 3.40 -20.06 2.20
C ALA A 111 4.30 -19.66 3.38
N GLY A 112 3.71 -19.32 4.55
CA GLY A 112 4.48 -18.89 5.72
C GLY A 112 5.00 -17.47 5.64
N LEU A 113 4.43 -16.65 4.75
CA LEU A 113 4.88 -15.28 4.53
C LEU A 113 3.98 -14.26 5.23
N CYS A 114 4.54 -13.09 5.51
CA CYS A 114 3.78 -11.97 6.06
C CYS A 114 2.80 -11.45 5.01
N GLU A 115 1.53 -11.29 5.39
CA GLU A 115 0.46 -10.86 4.49
C GLU A 115 0.20 -9.36 4.49
N SER A 116 0.89 -8.59 5.34
CA SER A 116 0.63 -7.17 5.47
C SER A 116 0.73 -6.44 4.13
N VAL A 117 -0.21 -5.54 3.89
CA VAL A 117 -0.17 -4.63 2.74
C VAL A 117 0.55 -3.36 3.19
N ILE A 118 1.65 -3.05 2.52
CA ILE A 118 2.53 -1.96 2.91
C ILE A 118 2.32 -0.76 1.98
N LEU A 119 2.11 0.41 2.56
CA LEU A 119 2.07 1.69 1.84
C LEU A 119 3.30 2.49 2.22
N LEU A 120 4.09 2.86 1.22
CA LEU A 120 5.25 3.74 1.41
C LEU A 120 5.11 4.99 0.56
N ILE A 121 5.57 6.11 1.10
CA ILE A 121 5.84 7.32 0.32
C ILE A 121 7.34 7.27 0.01
N THR A 122 7.67 6.79 -1.18
CA THR A 122 9.07 6.61 -1.57
C THR A 122 9.75 7.92 -1.93
N GLU A 123 8.95 8.89 -2.40
CA GLU A 123 9.41 10.24 -2.67
C GLU A 123 8.31 11.25 -2.35
N LYS A 124 8.45 11.92 -1.21
CA LYS A 124 7.47 12.91 -0.76
C LYS A 124 7.81 14.28 -1.35
N ILE A 125 6.86 14.89 -2.06
CA ILE A 125 7.06 16.19 -2.71
C ILE A 125 6.26 17.32 -2.07
N VAL A 126 5.51 17.04 -1.02
CA VAL A 126 4.73 18.06 -0.28
C VAL A 126 5.33 18.26 1.10
N PRO A 127 5.25 19.49 1.66
CA PRO A 127 5.77 19.73 2.99
C PRO A 127 4.82 19.21 4.07
N GLY A 128 5.36 18.92 5.24
CA GLY A 128 4.56 18.56 6.39
C GLY A 128 5.06 17.31 7.08
N GLU A 129 4.47 17.06 8.23
CA GLU A 129 4.76 15.91 9.07
C GLU A 129 3.80 14.78 8.76
N VAL A 130 4.33 13.57 8.63
CA VAL A 130 3.53 12.36 8.39
C VAL A 130 2.96 11.88 9.71
N LYS A 131 1.63 11.70 9.73
CA LYS A 131 0.90 11.19 10.89
C LYS A 131 0.09 9.96 10.49
N ILE A 132 0.31 8.86 11.20
CA ILE A 132 -0.37 7.59 10.92
C ILE A 132 -1.57 7.47 11.85
N GLN A 133 -2.72 7.08 11.27
CA GLN A 133 -3.93 6.79 12.02
C GLN A 133 -4.09 5.28 12.14
N LYS A 134 -3.73 4.74 13.30
CA LYS A 134 -3.82 3.31 13.58
C LYS A 134 -5.26 2.90 13.88
N GLY A 135 -5.56 1.63 13.70
CA GLY A 135 -6.85 1.04 14.01
C GLY A 135 -7.52 0.39 12.81
N ILE A 136 -8.77 0.01 13.01
CA ILE A 136 -9.55 -0.69 11.98
C ILE A 136 -10.04 0.31 10.93
N VAL A 137 -9.83 -0.02 9.66
CA VAL A 137 -10.14 0.84 8.52
C VAL A 137 -10.79 0.06 7.39
N ARG A 138 -11.50 0.83 6.54
CA ARG A 138 -12.04 0.33 5.27
C ARG A 138 -11.16 0.82 4.13
N GLY A 139 -10.79 -0.09 3.25
CA GLY A 139 -9.96 0.23 2.10
C GLY A 139 -10.62 1.23 1.17
N GLY A 140 -9.87 2.25 0.76
CA GLY A 140 -10.34 3.28 -0.16
C GLY A 140 -11.34 4.26 0.44
N LYS A 141 -11.71 4.12 1.72
CA LYS A 141 -12.73 4.96 2.38
C LYS A 141 -12.22 5.67 3.62
N ASP A 142 -11.40 5.01 4.42
CA ASP A 142 -10.89 5.58 5.66
C ASP A 142 -9.44 6.06 5.47
N ILE A 143 -9.15 7.22 6.04
CA ILE A 143 -7.81 7.80 5.99
C ILE A 143 -6.90 7.04 6.96
N ALA A 144 -5.74 6.61 6.47
CA ALA A 144 -4.74 5.93 7.28
C ALA A 144 -3.51 6.78 7.55
N LEU A 145 -3.27 7.80 6.72
CA LEU A 145 -2.11 8.67 6.86
C LEU A 145 -2.49 10.09 6.48
N ARG A 146 -1.98 11.06 7.25
CA ARG A 146 -2.08 12.49 6.93
C ARG A 146 -0.73 13.13 6.91
N ILE A 147 -0.57 14.11 6.04
CA ILE A 147 0.59 14.99 6.02
C ILE A 147 0.10 16.37 6.38
N GLU A 148 0.56 16.90 7.51
CA GLU A 148 0.13 18.19 8.07
C GLU A 148 1.32 19.11 8.24
N LYS A 149 1.13 20.33 7.79
CA LYS A 149 2.12 21.39 7.97
C LYS A 149 1.67 22.36 9.05
#